data_72884a9d44ddd4ef4ea5af57fcd62829
#
_entry.id   72884a9d44ddd4ef4ea5af57fcd62829
#
_cell.length_a   1.000
_cell.length_b   1.000
_cell.length_c   1.000
_cell.angle_alpha   90.00
_cell.angle_beta   90.00
_cell.angle_gamma   90.00
#
_symmetry.space_group_name_H-M   'P 1'
#
loop_
_entity.id
_entity.type
_entity.pdbx_description
1 polymer ?
#
loop_
_entity_poly.entity_id
_entity_poly.type
_entity_poly.pdbx_seq_one_letter_code
_entity_poly.pdbx_strand_id
1 'polypeptide(L)'
;MKYLSKITPCICAILFLIGQGGILTSCNDDLAADSYYTFTGEMMSDFLANREDFSQFKRIVERAGRMDLLASRGARTLFPPVNSGVEAFLKEKGYASVEDIPASFCDTLVKACLIERTLYTYNLSETHQESNQLDL
;
A
#
# COMPACT_ATOMS: atom_id res chain seq x y z
N MET A 1 -8.71 52.49 51.91
CA MET A 1 -8.56 51.05 52.22
C MET A 1 -9.79 50.21 52.00
N LYS A 2 -10.80 50.65 51.23
CA LYS A 2 -12.04 49.84 50.94
C LYS A 2 -11.98 49.03 49.66
N TYR A 3 -10.95 49.21 48.84
CA TYR A 3 -10.82 48.51 47.55
C TYR A 3 -9.99 47.19 47.62
N LEU A 4 -9.12 47.06 48.65
CA LEU A 4 -8.31 45.84 48.77
C LEU A 4 -9.14 44.62 49.20
N SER A 5 -10.23 44.81 49.92
CA SER A 5 -11.06 43.69 50.43
C SER A 5 -11.92 43.03 49.36
N LYS A 6 -12.14 43.69 48.21
CA LYS A 6 -12.94 43.16 47.09
C LYS A 6 -12.12 42.51 46.01
N ILE A 7 -10.80 42.71 46.00
CA ILE A 7 -9.90 42.13 44.98
C ILE A 7 -9.37 40.76 45.39
N THR A 8 -9.24 40.56 46.71
CA THR A 8 -8.74 39.30 47.26
C THR A 8 -9.53 38.03 46.85
N PRO A 9 -10.88 38.05 46.88
CA PRO A 9 -11.65 36.86 46.44
C PRO A 9 -11.55 36.59 44.92
N CYS A 10 -11.36 37.69 44.15
CA CYS A 10 -11.23 37.53 42.71
C CYS A 10 -9.89 36.93 42.29
N ILE A 11 -8.81 37.27 42.97
CA ILE A 11 -7.48 36.72 42.72
C ILE A 11 -7.43 35.24 43.16
N CYS A 12 -8.05 34.86 44.24
CA CYS A 12 -8.15 33.49 44.69
C CYS A 12 -8.97 32.63 43.70
N ALA A 13 -10.05 33.16 43.12
CA ALA A 13 -10.85 32.47 42.10
C ALA A 13 -10.08 32.24 40.80
N ILE A 14 -9.26 33.22 40.39
CA ILE A 14 -8.42 33.09 39.18
C ILE A 14 -7.29 32.09 39.41
N LEU A 15 -6.65 32.09 40.59
CA LEU A 15 -5.63 31.10 40.92
C LEU A 15 -6.19 29.66 41.03
N PHE A 16 -7.45 29.53 41.46
CA PHE A 16 -8.10 28.23 41.54
C PHE A 16 -8.48 27.67 40.15
N LEU A 17 -8.78 28.55 39.19
CA LEU A 17 -9.03 28.18 37.79
C LEU A 17 -7.75 27.76 37.06
N ILE A 18 -6.60 28.30 37.40
CA ILE A 18 -5.29 27.94 36.82
C ILE A 18 -4.79 26.59 37.38
N GLY A 19 -5.18 26.25 38.60
CA GLY A 19 -4.82 24.98 39.25
C GLY A 19 -5.61 23.75 38.73
N GLN A 20 -6.69 23.97 37.95
CA GLN A 20 -7.47 22.95 37.29
C GLN A 20 -7.02 22.70 35.82
N GLY A 21 -5.82 23.15 35.50
CA GLY A 21 -5.12 22.73 34.30
C GLY A 21 -5.02 21.20 34.34
N GLY A 22 -6.12 20.55 33.98
CA GLY A 22 -6.13 19.14 33.72
C GLY A 22 -4.95 18.86 32.80
N ILE A 23 -4.03 18.07 33.29
CA ILE A 23 -3.04 17.42 32.46
C ILE A 23 -3.89 16.69 31.43
N LEU A 24 -4.02 17.28 30.23
CA LEU A 24 -4.29 16.52 29.04
C LEU A 24 -3.05 15.64 28.89
N THR A 25 -2.98 14.58 29.66
CA THR A 25 -2.27 13.40 29.27
C THR A 25 -2.96 12.98 27.98
N SER A 26 -2.59 13.63 26.89
CA SER A 26 -2.66 13.01 25.58
C SER A 26 -2.18 11.60 25.83
N CYS A 27 -3.06 10.63 25.56
CA CYS A 27 -2.71 9.24 25.58
C CYS A 27 -1.41 9.12 24.82
N ASN A 28 -0.30 9.11 25.54
CA ASN A 28 0.90 8.49 25.09
C ASN A 28 0.58 7.01 25.22
N ASP A 29 -0.29 6.53 24.33
CA ASP A 29 -0.20 5.16 23.94
C ASP A 29 1.19 5.08 23.31
N ASP A 30 2.17 4.80 24.16
CA ASP A 30 3.36 4.08 23.74
C ASP A 30 2.83 2.77 23.18
N LEU A 31 2.30 2.85 21.95
CA LEU A 31 2.13 1.69 21.12
C LEU A 31 3.52 1.09 21.07
N ALA A 32 3.75 0.09 21.91
CA ALA A 32 5.02 -0.60 21.96
C ALA A 32 5.43 -0.84 20.50
N ALA A 33 6.65 -0.51 20.14
CA ALA A 33 7.15 -0.63 18.77
C ALA A 33 6.86 -2.04 18.19
N ASP A 34 6.70 -3.03 19.08
CA ASP A 34 6.29 -4.40 18.79
C ASP A 34 4.80 -4.55 18.38
N SER A 35 3.96 -3.54 18.65
CA SER A 35 2.54 -3.54 18.25
C SER A 35 2.32 -3.10 16.80
N TYR A 36 3.30 -2.42 16.20
CA TYR A 36 3.25 -2.13 14.77
C TYR A 36 3.54 -3.41 14.00
N TYR A 37 2.56 -3.84 13.19
CA TYR A 37 2.81 -4.89 12.21
C TYR A 37 3.95 -4.42 11.29
N THR A 38 5.15 -4.83 11.63
CA THR A 38 6.31 -4.58 10.77
C THR A 38 6.21 -5.58 9.62
N PHE A 39 5.88 -5.09 8.43
CA PHE A 39 5.92 -5.91 7.23
C PHE A 39 7.37 -6.39 7.04
N THR A 40 7.61 -7.67 7.25
CA THR A 40 8.91 -8.33 7.07
C THR A 40 9.00 -9.07 5.74
N GLY A 41 7.94 -8.99 4.92
CA GLY A 41 7.88 -9.63 3.62
C GLY A 41 8.63 -8.84 2.53
N GLU A 42 8.90 -9.53 1.44
CA GLU A 42 9.49 -8.95 0.22
C GLU A 42 8.46 -8.05 -0.48
N MET A 43 8.85 -6.84 -0.90
CA MET A 43 8.00 -6.00 -1.74
C MET A 43 7.89 -6.58 -3.15
N MET A 44 6.84 -6.22 -3.89
CA MET A 44 6.66 -6.70 -5.26
C MET A 44 7.81 -6.25 -6.18
N SER A 45 8.36 -5.06 -5.95
CA SER A 45 9.55 -4.56 -6.64
C SER A 45 10.78 -5.43 -6.38
N ASP A 46 10.99 -5.83 -5.11
CA ASP A 46 12.13 -6.64 -4.70
C ASP A 46 11.98 -8.07 -5.23
N PHE A 47 10.76 -8.60 -5.20
CA PHE A 47 10.43 -9.88 -5.83
C PHE A 47 10.85 -9.90 -7.31
N LEU A 48 10.50 -8.88 -8.07
CA LEU A 48 10.87 -8.78 -9.49
C LEU A 48 12.37 -8.54 -9.68
N ALA A 49 13.03 -7.82 -8.75
CA ALA A 49 14.46 -7.54 -8.83
C ALA A 49 15.32 -8.77 -8.55
N ASN A 50 14.87 -9.65 -7.65
CA ASN A 50 15.63 -10.78 -7.14
C ASN A 50 15.43 -12.08 -7.96
N ARG A 51 14.56 -12.07 -8.99
CA ARG A 51 14.21 -13.27 -9.78
C ARG A 51 14.42 -13.01 -11.27
N GLU A 52 15.35 -13.72 -11.86
CA GLU A 52 15.67 -13.62 -13.29
C GLU A 52 14.52 -14.04 -14.20
N ASP A 53 13.67 -14.96 -13.77
CA ASP A 53 12.52 -15.45 -14.53
C ASP A 53 11.50 -14.35 -14.87
N PHE A 54 11.52 -13.23 -14.16
CA PHE A 54 10.64 -12.08 -14.35
C PHE A 54 11.37 -10.84 -14.88
N SER A 55 12.62 -10.97 -15.33
CA SER A 55 13.45 -9.83 -15.75
C SER A 55 12.83 -9.02 -16.90
N GLN A 56 12.18 -9.66 -17.86
CA GLN A 56 11.50 -8.96 -18.95
C GLN A 56 10.24 -8.21 -18.46
N PHE A 57 9.46 -8.80 -17.57
CA PHE A 57 8.32 -8.10 -16.99
C PHE A 57 8.74 -6.92 -16.12
N LYS A 58 9.84 -7.06 -15.36
CA LYS A 58 10.45 -5.93 -14.63
C LYS A 58 10.75 -4.76 -15.57
N ARG A 59 11.34 -5.01 -16.74
CA ARG A 59 11.60 -3.96 -17.76
C ARG A 59 10.31 -3.31 -18.26
N ILE A 60 9.23 -4.07 -18.43
CA ILE A 60 7.90 -3.52 -18.77
C ILE A 60 7.42 -2.58 -17.66
N VAL A 61 7.56 -2.95 -16.38
CA VAL A 61 7.19 -2.13 -15.22
C VAL A 61 8.02 -0.85 -15.16
N GLU A 62 9.34 -0.93 -15.40
CA GLU A 62 10.24 0.21 -15.46
C GLU A 62 9.83 1.20 -16.55
N ARG A 63 9.55 0.70 -17.77
CA ARG A 63 9.07 1.52 -18.90
C ARG A 63 7.72 2.15 -18.64
N ALA A 64 6.84 1.46 -17.90
CA ALA A 64 5.55 1.99 -17.47
C ALA A 64 5.69 3.07 -16.37
N GLY A 65 6.87 3.24 -15.76
CA GLY A 65 7.08 4.13 -14.62
C GLY A 65 6.31 3.69 -13.37
N ARG A 66 6.15 2.38 -13.16
CA ARG A 66 5.32 1.82 -12.07
C ARG A 66 6.13 1.11 -10.97
N MET A 67 7.46 1.23 -10.98
CA MET A 67 8.29 0.60 -9.95
C MET A 67 7.96 1.12 -8.54
N ASP A 68 7.72 2.43 -8.37
CA ASP A 68 7.38 3.03 -7.08
C ASP A 68 6.04 2.50 -6.54
N LEU A 69 5.06 2.22 -7.44
CA LEU A 69 3.80 1.61 -7.06
C LEU A 69 4.01 0.21 -6.48
N LEU A 70 4.90 -0.59 -7.09
CA LEU A 70 5.22 -1.94 -6.63
C LEU A 70 6.13 -1.95 -5.39
N ALA A 71 6.90 -0.89 -5.17
CA ALA A 71 7.72 -0.68 -3.97
C ALA A 71 6.88 -0.15 -2.78
N SER A 72 5.66 0.34 -3.03
CA SER A 72 4.80 0.88 -1.98
C SER A 72 3.97 -0.22 -1.31
N ARG A 73 3.73 -0.04 0.00
CA ARG A 73 2.81 -0.92 0.76
C ARG A 73 1.36 -0.71 0.30
N GLY A 74 0.58 -1.76 0.34
CA GLY A 74 -0.85 -1.71 0.00
C GLY A 74 -1.45 -3.10 -0.21
N ALA A 75 -2.78 -3.17 -0.18
CA ALA A 75 -3.50 -4.40 -0.46
C ALA A 75 -3.55 -4.62 -1.97
N ARG A 76 -2.53 -5.27 -2.52
CA ARG A 76 -2.42 -5.57 -3.95
C ARG A 76 -1.91 -6.99 -4.17
N THR A 77 -2.29 -7.57 -5.29
CA THR A 77 -1.77 -8.86 -5.76
C THR A 77 -1.27 -8.70 -7.18
N LEU A 78 -0.03 -9.11 -7.43
CA LEU A 78 0.61 -9.07 -8.74
C LEU A 78 0.68 -10.48 -9.32
N PHE A 79 0.30 -10.63 -10.58
CA PHE A 79 0.44 -11.86 -11.38
C PHE A 79 1.44 -11.61 -12.53
N PRO A 80 2.76 -11.61 -12.24
CA PRO A 80 3.75 -11.28 -13.24
C PRO A 80 3.89 -12.45 -14.22
N PRO A 81 3.90 -12.19 -15.55
CA PRO A 81 4.25 -13.19 -16.52
C PRO A 81 5.75 -13.51 -16.44
N VAL A 82 6.10 -14.77 -16.60
CA VAL A 82 7.49 -15.22 -16.76
C VAL A 82 8.06 -14.80 -18.10
N ASN A 83 9.39 -14.80 -18.24
CA ASN A 83 10.07 -14.37 -19.46
C ASN A 83 9.54 -15.06 -20.73
N SER A 84 9.30 -16.36 -20.68
CA SER A 84 8.74 -17.09 -21.84
C SER A 84 7.36 -16.61 -22.24
N GLY A 85 6.53 -16.17 -21.28
CA GLY A 85 5.22 -15.56 -21.56
C GLY A 85 5.36 -14.20 -22.21
N VAL A 86 6.32 -13.36 -21.75
CA VAL A 86 6.62 -12.07 -22.38
C VAL A 86 7.16 -12.27 -23.79
N GLU A 87 8.04 -13.22 -24.03
CA GLU A 87 8.58 -13.54 -25.37
C GLU A 87 7.48 -13.97 -26.33
N ALA A 88 6.57 -14.84 -25.88
CA ALA A 88 5.43 -15.25 -26.68
C ALA A 88 4.55 -14.06 -27.06
N PHE A 89 4.29 -13.16 -26.12
CA PHE A 89 3.55 -11.93 -26.35
C PHE A 89 4.26 -11.00 -27.34
N LEU A 90 5.57 -10.76 -27.19
CA LEU A 90 6.35 -9.94 -28.12
C LEU A 90 6.25 -10.47 -29.55
N LYS A 91 6.42 -11.78 -29.71
CA LYS A 91 6.30 -12.45 -31.00
C LYS A 91 4.89 -12.31 -31.62
N GLU A 92 3.85 -12.50 -30.81
CA GLU A 92 2.45 -12.35 -31.26
C GLU A 92 2.16 -10.93 -31.75
N LYS A 93 2.67 -9.92 -31.03
CA LYS A 93 2.45 -8.50 -31.36
C LYS A 93 3.45 -7.94 -32.37
N GLY A 94 4.46 -8.70 -32.77
CA GLY A 94 5.46 -8.27 -33.74
C GLY A 94 6.50 -7.28 -33.19
N TYR A 95 6.68 -7.25 -31.87
CA TYR A 95 7.74 -6.47 -31.24
C TYR A 95 9.04 -7.28 -31.22
N ALA A 96 10.18 -6.65 -31.52
CA ALA A 96 11.47 -7.31 -31.45
C ALA A 96 11.97 -7.42 -29.99
N SER A 97 11.59 -6.45 -29.14
CA SER A 97 12.01 -6.39 -27.73
C SER A 97 11.00 -5.62 -26.87
N VAL A 98 11.19 -5.67 -25.54
CA VAL A 98 10.37 -4.90 -24.60
C VAL A 98 10.50 -3.39 -24.85
N GLU A 99 11.65 -2.93 -25.33
CA GLU A 99 11.93 -1.54 -25.64
C GLU A 99 11.08 -0.97 -26.78
N ASP A 100 10.58 -1.83 -27.66
CA ASP A 100 9.71 -1.42 -28.78
C ASP A 100 8.27 -1.20 -28.36
N ILE A 101 7.89 -1.68 -27.18
CA ILE A 101 6.53 -1.50 -26.65
C ILE A 101 6.35 -0.03 -26.23
N PRO A 102 5.29 0.67 -26.67
CA PRO A 102 4.98 2.02 -26.19
C PRO A 102 4.78 2.06 -24.67
N ALA A 103 5.31 3.08 -24.00
CA ALA A 103 5.23 3.19 -22.53
C ALA A 103 3.78 3.19 -22.01
N SER A 104 2.85 3.79 -22.75
CA SER A 104 1.41 3.77 -22.42
C SER A 104 0.82 2.36 -22.46
N PHE A 105 1.32 1.52 -23.39
CA PHE A 105 0.88 0.14 -23.49
C PHE A 105 1.52 -0.72 -22.38
N CYS A 106 2.79 -0.46 -22.02
CA CYS A 106 3.42 -1.05 -20.84
C CYS A 106 2.60 -0.78 -19.56
N ASP A 107 2.11 0.45 -19.39
CA ASP A 107 1.24 0.82 -18.25
C ASP A 107 -0.05 -0.01 -18.23
N THR A 108 -0.67 -0.22 -19.40
CA THR A 108 -1.85 -1.07 -19.54
C THR A 108 -1.56 -2.53 -19.18
N LEU A 109 -0.43 -3.07 -19.63
CA LEU A 109 0.01 -4.44 -19.30
C LEU A 109 0.22 -4.62 -17.80
N VAL A 110 0.91 -3.67 -17.14
CA VAL A 110 1.13 -3.72 -15.68
C VAL A 110 -0.20 -3.70 -14.94
N LYS A 111 -1.12 -2.82 -15.33
CA LYS A 111 -2.47 -2.75 -14.73
C LYS A 111 -3.27 -4.03 -14.93
N ALA A 112 -3.13 -4.70 -16.06
CA ALA A 112 -3.78 -5.98 -16.32
C ALA A 112 -3.25 -7.11 -15.43
N CYS A 113 -2.00 -7.03 -14.98
CA CYS A 113 -1.36 -7.99 -14.08
C CYS A 113 -1.51 -7.65 -12.59
N LEU A 114 -2.08 -6.48 -12.25
CA LEU A 114 -2.18 -5.99 -10.89
C LEU A 114 -3.64 -5.92 -10.44
N ILE A 115 -3.96 -6.60 -9.35
CA ILE A 115 -5.27 -6.52 -8.70
C ILE A 115 -5.14 -5.67 -7.44
N GLU A 116 -5.95 -4.63 -7.31
CA GLU A 116 -5.93 -3.70 -6.17
C GLU A 116 -6.66 -4.26 -4.94
N ARG A 117 -6.35 -5.48 -4.58
CA ARG A 117 -6.71 -6.14 -3.32
C ARG A 117 -5.81 -7.33 -3.05
N THR A 118 -5.70 -7.72 -1.79
CA THR A 118 -5.01 -8.94 -1.41
C THR A 118 -5.87 -10.16 -1.76
N LEU A 119 -5.33 -11.06 -2.58
CA LEU A 119 -5.88 -12.37 -2.84
C LEU A 119 -5.04 -13.42 -2.13
N TYR A 120 -5.70 -14.32 -1.44
CA TYR A 120 -5.07 -15.47 -0.82
C TYR A 120 -5.27 -16.73 -1.69
N THR A 121 -4.41 -17.71 -1.57
CA THR A 121 -4.48 -18.93 -2.37
C THR A 121 -5.81 -19.66 -2.23
N TYR A 122 -6.43 -19.60 -1.04
CA TYR A 122 -7.76 -20.19 -0.81
C TYR A 122 -8.89 -19.47 -1.59
N ASN A 123 -8.69 -18.20 -2.00
CA ASN A 123 -9.64 -17.49 -2.86
C ASN A 123 -9.55 -17.92 -4.32
N LEU A 124 -8.48 -18.62 -4.70
CA LEU A 124 -8.20 -19.08 -6.05
C LEU A 124 -8.54 -20.58 -6.24
N SER A 125 -9.09 -21.23 -5.22
CA SER A 125 -9.51 -22.63 -5.31
C SER A 125 -10.77 -22.79 -6.18
N GLU A 126 -10.83 -23.86 -6.94
CA GLU A 126 -11.89 -24.15 -7.91
C GLU A 126 -13.31 -24.21 -7.30
N THR A 127 -13.42 -24.45 -5.98
CA THR A 127 -14.69 -24.49 -5.25
C THR A 127 -15.45 -23.16 -5.26
N HIS A 128 -14.82 -22.06 -5.64
CA HIS A 128 -15.49 -20.75 -5.78
C HIS A 128 -16.14 -20.55 -7.14
N GLN A 129 -15.90 -21.39 -8.13
CA GLN A 129 -16.50 -21.28 -9.45
C GLN A 129 -17.94 -21.81 -9.56
N GLU A 130 -18.33 -22.69 -8.63
CA GLU A 130 -19.67 -23.31 -8.69
C GLU A 130 -20.83 -22.41 -8.18
N SER A 131 -20.53 -21.29 -7.51
CA SER A 131 -21.57 -20.42 -6.96
C SER A 131 -22.12 -19.38 -7.93
N ASN A 132 -21.62 -19.30 -9.17
CA ASN A 132 -22.08 -18.34 -10.18
C ASN A 132 -22.88 -18.99 -11.32
N GLN A 133 -23.30 -20.24 -11.18
CA GLN A 133 -24.31 -20.79 -12.08
C GLN A 133 -25.68 -20.27 -11.63
N LEU A 134 -26.00 -19.07 -12.12
CA LEU A 134 -27.38 -18.57 -12.10
C LEU A 134 -28.20 -19.51 -12.94
N ASP A 135 -29.06 -20.27 -12.29
CA ASP A 135 -30.16 -20.95 -12.95
C ASP A 135 -31.02 -19.90 -13.66
N LEU A 136 -31.02 -19.95 -15.00
CA LEU A 136 -31.95 -19.24 -15.85
C LEU A 136 -33.20 -20.09 -16.04
#